data_a47e2a997096ef64d75edb3b7742ac0b
#
_entry.id   a47e2a997096ef64d75edb3b7742ac0b
#
_cell.length_a   1.000
_cell.length_b   1.000
_cell.length_c   1.000
_cell.angle_alpha   90.00
_cell.angle_beta   90.00
_cell.angle_gamma   90.00
#
_symmetry.space_group_name_H-M   'P 1'
#
loop_
_entity.id
_entity.type
_entity.pdbx_description
1 polymer ?
#
loop_
_entity_poly.entity_id
_entity_poly.type
_entity_poly.pdbx_seq_one_letter_code
_entity_poly.pdbx_strand_id
1 'polypeptide(L)'
;MFKRIDHVEIVTDQLDRTVQFYTGVLGFTVKARDRIERSGLGVPIDLVYLDLGGTVVELISYEGTAIEPAPQNEHLGYRMIALEVDDMQKATDFLRSKGVEVVWGPRVRETYSRAEICDPNGYDIELRQWFT
;
A
#
# COMPACT_ATOMS: atom_id res chain seq x y z
N MET A 1 -27.30 -1.21 -4.98
CA MET A 1 -26.82 0.16 -5.11
C MET A 1 -25.31 0.22 -4.97
N PHE A 2 -24.73 0.23 -3.77
CA PHE A 2 -23.27 0.13 -3.62
C PHE A 2 -22.85 -1.34 -3.73
N LYS A 3 -21.74 -1.61 -4.44
CA LYS A 3 -21.36 -2.99 -4.75
C LYS A 3 -20.17 -3.47 -3.89
N ARG A 4 -19.15 -2.65 -3.74
CA ARG A 4 -17.89 -3.01 -3.08
C ARG A 4 -17.01 -1.76 -2.95
N ILE A 5 -15.90 -1.90 -2.26
CA ILE A 5 -14.82 -0.90 -2.34
C ILE A 5 -14.13 -1.12 -3.69
N ASP A 6 -14.14 -0.11 -4.56
CA ASP A 6 -13.53 -0.21 -5.89
C ASP A 6 -12.00 -0.14 -5.80
N HIS A 7 -11.49 0.85 -5.08
CA HIS A 7 -10.04 1.01 -4.86
C HIS A 7 -9.77 1.84 -3.60
N VAL A 8 -8.52 1.84 -3.18
CA VAL A 8 -7.98 2.70 -2.13
C VAL A 8 -6.95 3.62 -2.78
N GLU A 9 -6.99 4.91 -2.47
CA GLU A 9 -6.05 5.89 -3.01
C GLU A 9 -4.94 6.18 -2.02
N ILE A 10 -3.69 6.16 -2.51
CA ILE A 10 -2.48 6.46 -1.74
C ILE A 10 -1.71 7.57 -2.46
N VAL A 11 -1.41 8.65 -1.76
CA VAL A 11 -0.62 9.75 -2.29
C VAL A 11 0.86 9.48 -2.06
N THR A 12 1.68 9.77 -3.09
CA THR A 12 3.13 9.63 -2.99
C THR A 12 3.83 10.80 -3.70
N ASP A 13 4.99 11.20 -3.20
CA ASP A 13 5.89 12.16 -3.86
C ASP A 13 7.08 11.45 -4.53
N GLN A 14 7.08 10.12 -4.59
CA GLN A 14 8.10 9.30 -5.22
C GLN A 14 7.42 8.13 -5.96
N LEU A 15 6.69 8.48 -7.02
CA LEU A 15 5.81 7.54 -7.73
C LEU A 15 6.55 6.30 -8.25
N ASP A 16 7.67 6.49 -8.96
CA ASP A 16 8.39 5.36 -9.56
C ASP A 16 8.91 4.38 -8.51
N ARG A 17 9.48 4.89 -7.43
CA ARG A 17 9.96 4.07 -6.32
C ARG A 17 8.81 3.31 -5.65
N THR A 18 7.67 3.97 -5.49
CA THR A 18 6.48 3.37 -4.88
C THR A 18 5.91 2.27 -5.78
N VAL A 19 5.82 2.51 -7.09
CA VAL A 19 5.41 1.48 -8.06
C VAL A 19 6.36 0.27 -7.99
N GLN A 20 7.67 0.50 -7.96
CA GLN A 20 8.65 -0.59 -7.86
C GLN A 20 8.49 -1.42 -6.59
N PHE A 21 8.20 -0.78 -5.48
CA PHE A 21 7.97 -1.48 -4.22
C PHE A 21 6.71 -2.35 -4.28
N TYR A 22 5.59 -1.79 -4.69
CA TYR A 22 4.33 -2.54 -4.75
C TYR A 22 4.37 -3.66 -5.79
N THR A 23 5.01 -3.45 -6.93
CA THR A 23 5.11 -4.47 -7.97
C THR A 23 6.25 -5.47 -7.72
N GLY A 24 7.44 -4.99 -7.43
CA GLY A 24 8.64 -5.82 -7.31
C GLY A 24 8.77 -6.56 -5.98
N VAL A 25 8.20 -6.02 -4.91
CA VAL A 25 8.27 -6.63 -3.57
C VAL A 25 6.93 -7.25 -3.19
N LEU A 26 5.82 -6.52 -3.31
CA LEU A 26 4.52 -6.99 -2.83
C LEU A 26 3.74 -7.82 -3.87
N GLY A 27 4.17 -7.82 -5.13
CA GLY A 27 3.55 -8.67 -6.16
C GLY A 27 2.33 -8.08 -6.83
N PHE A 28 2.07 -6.78 -6.67
CA PHE A 28 1.03 -6.10 -7.45
C PHE A 28 1.41 -6.06 -8.93
N THR A 29 0.42 -5.97 -9.81
CA THR A 29 0.62 -5.72 -11.24
C THR A 29 0.04 -4.37 -11.61
N VAL A 30 0.68 -3.67 -12.55
CA VAL A 30 0.14 -2.40 -13.05
C VAL A 30 -1.07 -2.72 -13.94
N LYS A 31 -2.24 -2.25 -13.52
CA LYS A 31 -3.49 -2.41 -14.25
C LYS A 31 -3.67 -1.31 -15.30
N ALA A 32 -3.33 -0.06 -14.95
CA ALA A 32 -3.47 1.09 -15.82
C ALA A 32 -2.62 2.23 -15.31
N ARG A 33 -2.28 3.16 -16.20
CA ARG A 33 -1.67 4.45 -15.90
C ARG A 33 -2.50 5.53 -16.54
N ASP A 34 -2.60 6.69 -15.88
CA ASP A 34 -3.31 7.83 -16.41
C ASP A 34 -2.64 9.14 -15.97
N ARG A 35 -2.90 10.21 -16.70
CA ARG A 35 -2.46 11.55 -16.35
C ARG A 35 -3.61 12.51 -16.57
N ILE A 36 -3.93 13.30 -15.56
CA ILE A 36 -4.97 14.32 -15.63
C ILE A 36 -4.29 15.68 -15.55
N GLU A 37 -4.25 16.40 -16.68
CA GLU A 37 -3.58 17.71 -16.78
C GLU A 37 -4.32 18.78 -15.99
N ARG A 38 -5.65 18.71 -15.94
CA ARG A 38 -6.50 19.66 -15.22
C ARG A 38 -7.28 18.95 -14.14
N SER A 39 -6.59 18.59 -13.06
CA SER A 39 -7.23 18.01 -11.89
C SER A 39 -8.09 19.06 -11.15
N GLY A 40 -9.00 18.57 -10.32
CA GLY A 40 -9.78 19.44 -9.43
C GLY A 40 -8.94 20.22 -8.42
N LEU A 41 -7.65 19.89 -8.28
CA LEU A 41 -6.70 20.53 -7.37
C LEU A 41 -5.88 21.63 -8.07
N GLY A 42 -6.10 21.86 -9.36
CA GLY A 42 -5.41 22.91 -10.12
C GLY A 42 -3.99 22.58 -10.55
N VAL A 43 -3.53 21.34 -10.33
CA VAL A 43 -2.22 20.87 -10.78
C VAL A 43 -2.38 19.54 -11.53
N PRO A 44 -1.44 19.20 -12.45
CA PRO A 44 -1.47 17.91 -13.09
C PRO A 44 -1.22 16.78 -12.06
N ILE A 45 -1.86 15.64 -12.27
CA ILE A 45 -1.65 14.45 -11.44
C ILE A 45 -1.35 13.25 -12.31
N ASP A 46 -0.45 12.40 -11.83
CA ASP A 46 -0.18 11.09 -12.39
C ASP A 46 -0.83 10.01 -11.53
N LEU A 47 -1.48 9.06 -12.17
CA LEU A 47 -2.21 7.98 -11.53
C LEU A 47 -1.65 6.63 -11.99
N VAL A 48 -1.48 5.71 -11.05
CA VAL A 48 -1.12 4.32 -11.34
C VAL A 48 -2.06 3.41 -10.57
N TYR A 49 -2.79 2.58 -11.31
CA TYR A 49 -3.69 1.58 -10.73
C TYR A 49 -2.96 0.26 -10.61
N LEU A 50 -2.86 -0.26 -9.40
CA LEU A 50 -2.15 -1.49 -9.07
C LEU A 50 -3.14 -2.54 -8.60
N ASP A 51 -3.07 -3.75 -9.18
CA ASP A 51 -3.95 -4.86 -8.84
C ASP A 51 -3.21 -5.95 -8.07
N LEU A 52 -3.85 -6.45 -7.03
CA LEU A 52 -3.42 -7.64 -6.30
C LEU A 52 -4.65 -8.50 -6.01
N GLY A 53 -4.74 -9.65 -6.67
CA GLY A 53 -5.85 -10.57 -6.44
C GLY A 53 -7.23 -10.00 -6.69
N GLY A 54 -7.36 -9.01 -7.57
CA GLY A 54 -8.63 -8.33 -7.87
C GLY A 54 -8.93 -7.13 -6.98
N THR A 55 -8.09 -6.82 -5.99
CA THR A 55 -8.18 -5.59 -5.21
C THR A 55 -7.22 -4.54 -5.77
N VAL A 56 -7.63 -3.28 -5.75
CA VAL A 56 -6.91 -2.20 -6.44
C VAL A 56 -6.47 -1.12 -5.47
N VAL A 57 -5.20 -0.75 -5.58
CA VAL A 57 -4.63 0.45 -4.98
C VAL A 57 -4.32 1.43 -6.12
N GLU A 58 -4.76 2.67 -5.97
CA GLU A 58 -4.43 3.76 -6.91
C GLU A 58 -3.37 4.65 -6.27
N LEU A 59 -2.23 4.77 -6.92
CA LEU A 59 -1.19 5.70 -6.50
C LEU A 59 -1.41 7.03 -7.19
N ILE A 60 -1.33 8.12 -6.43
CA ILE A 60 -1.54 9.49 -6.93
C ILE A 60 -0.29 10.32 -6.63
N SER A 61 0.23 10.97 -7.66
CA SER A 61 1.34 11.92 -7.55
C SER A 61 0.89 13.28 -8.07
N TYR A 62 1.04 14.33 -7.23
CA TYR A 62 0.74 15.70 -7.59
C TYR A 62 1.98 16.39 -8.13
N GLU A 63 1.91 16.91 -9.35
CA GLU A 63 3.06 17.61 -9.96
C GLU A 63 3.23 19.00 -9.35
N GLY A 64 4.47 19.32 -8.97
CA GLY A 64 4.81 20.66 -8.47
C GLY A 64 4.17 21.08 -7.16
N THR A 65 3.61 20.12 -6.41
CA THR A 65 2.94 20.39 -5.13
C THR A 65 3.68 19.71 -4.00
N ALA A 66 4.06 20.47 -2.98
CA ALA A 66 4.57 19.90 -1.74
C ALA A 66 3.42 19.23 -0.99
N ILE A 67 3.66 18.00 -0.53
CA ILE A 67 2.70 17.24 0.26
C ILE A 67 3.25 17.00 1.66
N GLU A 68 2.35 16.86 2.63
CA GLU A 68 2.74 16.56 4.01
C GLU A 68 3.16 15.10 4.17
N PRO A 69 4.08 14.80 5.11
CA PRO A 69 4.43 13.41 5.42
C PRO A 69 3.23 12.59 5.88
N ALA A 70 3.31 11.28 5.72
CA ALA A 70 2.30 10.38 6.26
C ALA A 70 2.17 10.54 7.78
N PRO A 71 0.95 10.52 8.33
CA PRO A 71 0.75 10.62 9.78
C PRO A 71 1.46 9.48 10.52
N GLN A 72 2.16 9.79 11.59
CA GLN A 72 2.91 8.81 12.39
C GLN A 72 2.21 8.46 13.71
N ASN A 73 1.26 9.28 14.14
CA ASN A 73 0.55 9.11 15.41
C ASN A 73 -0.88 8.66 15.16
N GLU A 74 -1.55 8.22 16.22
CA GLU A 74 -2.97 7.87 16.16
C GLU A 74 -3.79 9.09 15.73
N HIS A 75 -4.70 8.88 14.79
CA HIS A 75 -5.56 9.93 14.24
C HIS A 75 -6.89 9.33 13.80
N LEU A 76 -7.89 10.19 13.64
CA LEU A 76 -9.17 9.76 13.07
C LEU A 76 -9.01 9.53 11.58
N GLY A 77 -9.68 8.49 11.07
CA GLY A 77 -9.70 8.15 9.65
C GLY A 77 -9.01 6.84 9.34
N TYR A 78 -8.50 6.75 8.13
CA TYR A 78 -7.86 5.52 7.64
C TYR A 78 -6.53 5.31 8.36
N ARG A 79 -6.28 4.06 8.76
CA ARG A 79 -5.05 3.71 9.47
C ARG A 79 -4.03 3.06 8.56
N MET A 80 -4.41 1.97 7.91
CA MET A 80 -3.51 1.21 7.01
C MET A 80 -4.32 0.26 6.14
N ILE A 81 -3.71 -0.24 5.08
CA ILE A 81 -4.22 -1.37 4.32
C ILE A 81 -3.67 -2.67 4.93
N ALA A 82 -4.40 -3.76 4.77
CA ALA A 82 -3.96 -5.08 5.18
C ALA A 82 -3.90 -5.99 3.96
N LEU A 83 -2.78 -6.70 3.82
CA LEU A 83 -2.57 -7.69 2.76
C LEU A 83 -2.67 -9.07 3.36
N GLU A 84 -3.46 -9.93 2.75
CA GLU A 84 -3.54 -11.32 3.15
C GLU A 84 -2.33 -12.09 2.64
N VAL A 85 -1.74 -12.91 3.48
CA VAL A 85 -0.63 -13.81 3.13
C VAL A 85 -1.01 -15.25 3.47
N ASP A 86 -0.50 -16.19 2.69
CA ASP A 86 -0.76 -17.61 2.92
C ASP A 86 0.03 -18.16 4.11
N ASP A 87 1.24 -17.65 4.31
CA ASP A 87 2.19 -18.10 5.32
C ASP A 87 2.99 -16.91 5.84
N MET A 88 2.78 -16.57 7.10
CA MET A 88 3.40 -15.38 7.70
C MET A 88 4.94 -15.51 7.77
N GLN A 89 5.45 -16.69 8.10
CA GLN A 89 6.90 -16.89 8.21
C GLN A 89 7.58 -16.72 6.84
N LYS A 90 6.99 -17.32 5.80
CA LYS A 90 7.52 -17.20 4.44
C LYS A 90 7.44 -15.76 3.95
N ALA A 91 6.34 -15.06 4.23
CA ALA A 91 6.16 -13.68 3.83
C ALA A 91 7.20 -12.77 4.50
N THR A 92 7.39 -12.87 5.80
CA THR A 92 8.36 -12.04 6.52
C THR A 92 9.81 -12.38 6.14
N ASP A 93 10.14 -13.64 5.92
CA ASP A 93 11.46 -14.04 5.43
C ASP A 93 11.74 -13.47 4.04
N PHE A 94 10.77 -13.55 3.15
CA PHE A 94 10.88 -12.97 1.82
C PHE A 94 11.09 -11.45 1.87
N LEU A 95 10.30 -10.74 2.67
CA LEU A 95 10.41 -9.28 2.82
C LEU A 95 11.80 -8.89 3.35
N ARG A 96 12.29 -9.58 4.36
CA ARG A 96 13.64 -9.33 4.90
C ARG A 96 14.72 -9.59 3.85
N SER A 97 14.55 -10.60 3.00
CA SER A 97 15.47 -10.88 1.89
C SER A 97 15.51 -9.75 0.85
N LYS A 98 14.44 -8.96 0.77
CA LYS A 98 14.35 -7.77 -0.11
C LYS A 98 14.75 -6.49 0.62
N GLY A 99 15.26 -6.58 1.84
CA GLY A 99 15.65 -5.41 2.62
C GLY A 99 14.49 -4.65 3.25
N VAL A 100 13.31 -5.25 3.32
CA VAL A 100 12.13 -4.65 3.95
C VAL A 100 12.09 -5.05 5.42
N GLU A 101 12.06 -4.05 6.30
CA GLU A 101 11.97 -4.28 7.74
C GLU A 101 10.54 -4.65 8.16
N VAL A 102 10.42 -5.68 9.00
CA VAL A 102 9.18 -5.98 9.71
C VAL A 102 9.18 -5.11 10.97
N VAL A 103 8.39 -4.04 10.95
CA VAL A 103 8.43 -3.01 12.01
C VAL A 103 7.64 -3.41 13.25
N TRP A 104 6.76 -4.39 13.14
CA TRP A 104 5.97 -4.92 14.24
C TRP A 104 5.56 -6.35 13.97
N GLY A 105 5.58 -7.19 15.01
CA GLY A 105 5.21 -8.60 14.92
C GLY A 105 6.28 -9.47 14.23
N PRO A 106 5.92 -10.67 13.76
CA PRO A 106 4.59 -11.29 13.79
C PRO A 106 4.04 -11.56 15.19
N ARG A 107 2.74 -11.37 15.34
CA ARG A 107 2.01 -11.79 16.55
C ARG A 107 0.95 -12.81 16.16
N VAL A 108 1.02 -13.97 16.82
CA VAL A 108 0.09 -15.07 16.59
C VAL A 108 -1.06 -14.96 17.59
N ARG A 109 -2.29 -15.03 17.08
CA ARG A 109 -3.52 -15.14 17.86
C ARG A 109 -4.16 -16.50 17.57
N GLU A 110 -5.32 -16.75 18.16
CA GLU A 110 -6.02 -18.01 17.95
C GLU A 110 -6.45 -18.23 16.51
N THR A 111 -6.97 -17.18 15.84
CA THR A 111 -7.56 -17.29 14.51
C THR A 111 -6.73 -16.64 13.41
N TYR A 112 -5.65 -15.92 13.76
CA TYR A 112 -4.83 -15.23 12.78
C TYR A 112 -3.43 -14.92 13.30
N SER A 113 -2.53 -14.62 12.38
CA SER A 113 -1.26 -13.97 12.65
C SER A 113 -1.19 -12.65 11.89
N ARG A 114 -0.56 -11.64 12.49
CA ARG A 114 -0.37 -10.35 11.84
C ARG A 114 1.02 -9.79 12.09
N ALA A 115 1.49 -9.00 11.14
CA ALA A 115 2.72 -8.22 11.23
C ALA A 115 2.51 -6.89 10.52
N GLU A 116 3.45 -5.96 10.66
CA GLU A 116 3.39 -4.66 9.98
C GLU A 116 4.73 -4.34 9.34
N ILE A 117 4.64 -3.75 8.15
CA ILE A 117 5.77 -3.19 7.40
C ILE A 117 5.42 -1.77 6.99
N CYS A 118 6.37 -1.03 6.42
CA CYS A 118 6.10 0.28 5.83
C CYS A 118 6.41 0.27 4.35
N ASP A 119 5.63 1.03 3.58
CA ASP A 119 5.97 1.32 2.20
C ASP A 119 7.05 2.43 2.12
N PRO A 120 7.58 2.78 0.93
CA PRO A 120 8.62 3.81 0.82
C PRO A 120 8.21 5.21 1.30
N ASN A 121 6.92 5.50 1.43
CA ASN A 121 6.40 6.78 1.88
C ASN A 121 6.16 6.82 3.39
N GLY A 122 6.41 5.72 4.11
CA GLY A 122 6.14 5.61 5.53
C GLY A 122 4.72 5.19 5.88
N TYR A 123 3.90 4.76 4.92
CA TYR A 123 2.59 4.19 5.21
C TYR A 123 2.74 2.81 5.81
N ASP A 124 2.03 2.55 6.89
CA ASP A 124 1.98 1.21 7.49
C ASP A 124 1.14 0.28 6.63
N ILE A 125 1.61 -0.96 6.49
CA ILE A 125 0.91 -2.04 5.81
C ILE A 125 0.86 -3.22 6.76
N GLU A 126 -0.35 -3.70 7.06
CA GLU A 126 -0.52 -4.93 7.83
C GLU A 126 -0.39 -6.13 6.91
N LEU A 127 0.27 -7.19 7.40
CA LEU A 127 0.21 -8.53 6.81
C LEU A 127 -0.72 -9.37 7.68
N ARG A 128 -1.63 -10.12 7.05
CA ARG A 128 -2.60 -10.93 7.76
C ARG A 128 -2.62 -12.35 7.20
N GLN A 129 -2.36 -13.32 8.08
CA GLN A 129 -2.60 -14.73 7.78
C GLN A 129 -3.78 -15.20 8.62
N TRP A 130 -4.78 -15.76 7.96
CA TRP A 130 -5.91 -16.37 8.65
C TRP A 130 -5.67 -17.85 8.86
N PHE A 131 -5.95 -18.33 10.06
CA PHE A 131 -5.95 -19.75 10.38
C PHE A 131 -7.41 -20.23 10.27
N THR A 132 -7.70 -20.96 9.25
CA THR A 132 -9.08 -21.42 8.97
C THR A 132 -9.39 -22.76 9.61
#